data_3191aacdc2732001bc27a892a34a179d
#
_entry.id   3191aacdc2732001bc27a892a34a179d
#
_cell.length_a   1.000
_cell.length_b   1.000
_cell.length_c   1.000
_cell.angle_alpha   90.00
_cell.angle_beta   90.00
_cell.angle_gamma   90.00
#
_symmetry.space_group_name_H-M   'P 1'
#
loop_
_entity.id
_entity.type
_entity.pdbx_description
1 polymer ?
#
loop_
_entity_poly.entity_id
_entity_poly.type
_entity_poly.pdbx_seq_one_letter_code
_entity_poly.pdbx_strand_id
1 'polypeptide(L)'
;MFNKLSPHKKIIYDACVKTLGSRVTVDFYIYNNDLALFRKLLNNSAAEYNYYVIIPHFVEGEEKAPQIINQIDKSKLILLGKVIPGVTGDFSAVYENFEKDIHGALVQALNKLKKYKTIKLIFPENSYYPEEIVKGFISFCKAFAFNYKLVHDIKREKLEKGE
;
A
#
# COMPACT_ATOMS: atom_id res chain seq x y z
N MET A 1 -2.42 -13.84 -5.64
CA MET A 1 -3.83 -13.41 -5.51
C MET A 1 -3.90 -11.89 -5.44
N PHE A 2 -4.66 -11.28 -6.32
CA PHE A 2 -4.81 -9.83 -6.44
C PHE A 2 -6.19 -9.39 -5.97
N ASN A 3 -6.24 -8.28 -5.24
CA ASN A 3 -7.50 -7.75 -4.74
C ASN A 3 -8.39 -7.19 -5.87
N LYS A 4 -7.81 -6.46 -6.82
CA LYS A 4 -8.48 -5.89 -7.99
C LYS A 4 -7.45 -5.65 -9.09
N LEU A 5 -7.81 -5.88 -10.33
CA LEU A 5 -6.93 -5.55 -11.45
C LEU A 5 -6.99 -4.05 -11.75
N SER A 6 -5.84 -3.38 -11.68
CA SER A 6 -5.64 -2.00 -12.09
C SER A 6 -4.44 -1.91 -13.03
N PRO A 7 -4.26 -0.84 -13.81
CA PRO A 7 -3.09 -0.67 -14.66
C PRO A 7 -1.77 -0.85 -13.90
N HIS A 8 -1.65 -0.27 -12.71
CA HIS A 8 -0.47 -0.42 -11.85
C HIS A 8 -0.23 -1.89 -11.45
N LYS A 9 -1.27 -2.60 -11.03
CA LYS A 9 -1.16 -4.02 -10.63
C LYS A 9 -0.86 -4.93 -11.83
N LYS A 10 -1.33 -4.55 -13.01
CA LYS A 10 -0.95 -5.26 -14.24
C LYS A 10 0.54 -5.14 -14.51
N ILE A 11 1.13 -3.97 -14.33
CA ILE A 11 2.59 -3.76 -14.47
C ILE A 11 3.36 -4.67 -13.50
N ILE A 12 2.93 -4.74 -12.24
CA ILE A 12 3.55 -5.62 -11.23
C ILE A 12 3.45 -7.08 -11.67
N TYR A 13 2.27 -7.52 -12.11
CA TYR A 13 2.07 -8.89 -12.60
C TYR A 13 2.96 -9.22 -13.80
N ASP A 14 2.97 -8.35 -14.81
CA ASP A 14 3.76 -8.54 -16.03
C ASP A 14 5.27 -8.59 -15.70
N ALA A 15 5.74 -7.74 -14.77
CA ALA A 15 7.11 -7.75 -14.30
C ALA A 15 7.46 -9.06 -13.56
N CYS A 16 6.59 -9.53 -12.67
CA CYS A 16 6.77 -10.80 -11.98
C CYS A 16 6.85 -11.97 -12.96
N VAL A 17 5.89 -12.10 -13.87
CA VAL A 17 5.86 -13.20 -14.85
C VAL A 17 7.09 -13.17 -15.76
N LYS A 18 7.48 -11.98 -16.23
CA LYS A 18 8.68 -11.81 -17.05
C LYS A 18 9.96 -12.23 -16.31
N THR A 19 10.06 -11.89 -15.02
CA THR A 19 11.24 -12.22 -14.20
C THR A 19 11.32 -13.71 -13.89
N LEU A 20 10.17 -14.35 -13.61
CA LEU A 20 10.10 -15.77 -13.31
C LEU A 20 10.38 -16.64 -14.54
N GLY A 21 10.06 -16.15 -15.74
CA GLY A 21 10.30 -16.86 -17.02
C GLY A 21 9.43 -18.09 -17.21
N SER A 22 9.78 -18.91 -18.19
CA SER A 22 8.97 -20.07 -18.62
C SER A 22 9.07 -21.30 -17.72
N ARG A 23 9.92 -21.29 -16.70
CA ARG A 23 10.09 -22.41 -15.76
C ARG A 23 9.06 -22.46 -14.64
N VAL A 24 8.22 -21.42 -14.52
CA VAL A 24 7.24 -21.27 -13.46
C VAL A 24 5.85 -21.11 -14.07
N THR A 25 4.90 -21.88 -13.58
CA THR A 25 3.48 -21.67 -13.87
C THR A 25 2.91 -20.70 -12.87
N VAL A 26 2.21 -19.67 -13.36
CA VAL A 26 1.59 -18.64 -12.53
C VAL A 26 0.08 -18.65 -12.73
N ASP A 27 -0.66 -19.03 -11.69
CA ASP A 27 -2.10 -18.93 -11.66
C ASP A 27 -2.53 -17.60 -11.05
N PHE A 28 -3.42 -16.91 -11.73
CA PHE A 28 -3.84 -15.57 -11.37
C PHE A 28 -5.29 -15.56 -10.86
N TYR A 29 -5.46 -15.13 -9.61
CA TYR A 29 -6.76 -15.03 -8.95
C TYR A 29 -7.09 -13.61 -8.55
N ILE A 30 -8.34 -13.17 -8.79
CA ILE A 30 -8.87 -11.87 -8.38
C ILE A 30 -9.98 -12.12 -7.37
N TYR A 31 -9.88 -11.49 -6.20
CA TYR A 31 -10.87 -11.63 -5.14
C TYR A 31 -11.67 -10.34 -4.85
N ASN A 32 -11.54 -9.31 -5.68
CA ASN A 32 -12.34 -8.07 -5.68
C ASN A 32 -12.44 -7.36 -4.31
N ASN A 33 -11.39 -7.40 -3.49
CA ASN A 33 -11.38 -6.90 -2.11
C ASN A 33 -12.36 -7.61 -1.16
N ASP A 34 -12.94 -8.73 -1.58
CA ASP A 34 -13.90 -9.53 -0.83
C ASP A 34 -13.18 -10.61 -0.03
N LEU A 35 -13.29 -10.55 1.30
CA LEU A 35 -12.64 -11.49 2.21
C LEU A 35 -13.22 -12.91 2.11
N ALA A 36 -14.51 -13.06 1.84
CA ALA A 36 -15.15 -14.37 1.73
C ALA A 36 -14.70 -15.07 0.44
N LEU A 37 -14.64 -14.32 -0.67
CA LEU A 37 -14.11 -14.82 -1.93
C LEU A 37 -12.61 -15.17 -1.80
N PHE A 38 -11.83 -14.33 -1.13
CA PHE A 38 -10.41 -14.60 -0.85
C PHE A 38 -10.24 -15.92 -0.11
N ARG A 39 -11.00 -16.13 0.99
CA ARG A 39 -10.99 -17.39 1.76
C ARG A 39 -11.36 -18.60 0.88
N LYS A 40 -12.41 -18.48 0.07
CA LYS A 40 -12.86 -19.54 -0.82
C LYS A 40 -11.78 -19.93 -1.84
N LEU A 41 -11.17 -18.93 -2.49
CA LEU A 41 -10.10 -19.15 -3.47
C LEU A 41 -8.88 -19.81 -2.83
N LEU A 42 -8.49 -19.36 -1.64
CA LEU A 42 -7.36 -19.92 -0.92
C LEU A 42 -7.61 -21.38 -0.52
N ASN A 43 -8.79 -21.69 0.06
CA ASN A 43 -9.13 -23.05 0.49
C ASN A 43 -9.18 -24.04 -0.69
N ASN A 44 -9.65 -23.58 -1.85
CA ASN A 44 -9.71 -24.43 -3.05
C ASN A 44 -8.33 -24.72 -3.66
N SER A 45 -7.33 -23.91 -3.35
CA SER A 45 -5.99 -23.97 -3.96
C SER A 45 -4.86 -24.33 -2.97
N ALA A 46 -5.18 -24.53 -1.69
CA ALA A 46 -4.19 -24.58 -0.62
C ALA A 46 -3.14 -25.73 -0.72
N ALA A 47 -3.42 -26.80 -1.46
CA ALA A 47 -2.54 -27.97 -1.50
C ALA A 47 -1.53 -27.97 -2.67
N GLU A 48 -1.64 -27.06 -3.64
CA GLU A 48 -1.00 -27.23 -4.94
C GLU A 48 0.14 -26.25 -5.24
N TYR A 49 0.28 -25.14 -4.48
CA TYR A 49 1.23 -24.10 -4.82
C TYR A 49 2.53 -24.15 -4.01
N ASN A 50 3.64 -23.89 -4.69
CA ASN A 50 4.94 -23.73 -4.06
C ASN A 50 5.03 -22.36 -3.36
N TYR A 51 4.39 -21.32 -3.90
CA TYR A 51 4.36 -19.97 -3.35
C TYR A 51 3.00 -19.30 -3.52
N TYR A 52 2.65 -18.46 -2.54
CA TYR A 52 1.47 -17.61 -2.54
C TYR A 52 1.90 -16.15 -2.53
N VAL A 53 1.64 -15.46 -3.64
CA VAL A 53 1.87 -14.02 -3.76
C VAL A 53 0.54 -13.31 -3.58
N ILE A 54 0.40 -12.51 -2.51
CA ILE A 54 -0.88 -11.92 -2.11
C ILE A 54 -0.73 -10.41 -2.00
N ILE A 55 -1.66 -9.65 -2.61
CA ILE A 55 -1.85 -8.22 -2.35
C ILE A 55 -3.00 -8.10 -1.35
N PRO A 56 -2.75 -7.96 -0.05
CA PRO A 56 -3.77 -8.10 0.98
C PRO A 56 -4.52 -6.77 1.18
N HIS A 57 -5.54 -6.52 0.39
CA HIS A 57 -6.36 -5.32 0.47
C HIS A 57 -7.84 -5.70 0.46
N PHE A 58 -8.54 -5.38 1.54
CA PHE A 58 -9.94 -5.71 1.75
C PHE A 58 -10.74 -4.44 2.01
N VAL A 59 -12.01 -4.39 1.56
CA VAL A 59 -12.91 -3.27 1.83
C VAL A 59 -13.49 -3.40 3.23
N GLU A 60 -13.87 -4.64 3.60
CA GLU A 60 -14.44 -4.95 4.90
C GLU A 60 -13.77 -6.22 5.47
N GLY A 61 -13.71 -6.31 6.79
CA GLY A 61 -13.20 -7.50 7.48
C GLY A 61 -11.69 -7.67 7.40
N GLU A 62 -10.92 -6.64 7.09
CA GLU A 62 -9.46 -6.71 7.00
C GLU A 62 -8.86 -7.23 8.31
N GLU A 63 -9.46 -6.92 9.45
CA GLU A 63 -9.06 -7.40 10.79
C GLU A 63 -9.15 -8.93 10.95
N LYS A 64 -9.92 -9.61 10.08
CA LYS A 64 -10.06 -11.07 10.06
C LYS A 64 -9.12 -11.73 9.03
N ALA A 65 -8.55 -10.96 8.11
CA ALA A 65 -7.66 -11.49 7.09
C ALA A 65 -6.42 -12.21 7.64
N PRO A 66 -5.79 -11.76 8.76
CA PRO A 66 -4.67 -12.47 9.36
C PRO A 66 -4.99 -13.91 9.74
N GLN A 67 -6.21 -14.19 10.21
CA GLN A 67 -6.63 -15.55 10.58
C GLN A 67 -6.61 -16.51 9.39
N ILE A 68 -6.86 -16.00 8.19
CA ILE A 68 -6.84 -16.78 6.96
C ILE A 68 -5.41 -16.90 6.43
N ILE A 69 -4.69 -15.78 6.37
CA ILE A 69 -3.32 -15.71 5.83
C ILE A 69 -2.34 -16.51 6.71
N ASN A 70 -2.59 -16.54 8.03
CA ASN A 70 -1.77 -17.31 8.96
C ASN A 70 -1.85 -18.83 8.79
N GLN A 71 -2.83 -19.33 8.04
CA GLN A 71 -2.92 -20.75 7.68
C GLN A 71 -1.94 -21.16 6.58
N ILE A 72 -1.39 -20.19 5.84
CA ILE A 72 -0.39 -20.45 4.81
C ILE A 72 0.97 -20.67 5.48
N ASP A 73 1.71 -21.66 5.01
CA ASP A 73 3.12 -21.85 5.38
C ASP A 73 3.90 -20.55 5.07
N LYS A 74 4.55 -19.99 6.09
CA LYS A 74 5.21 -18.69 5.98
C LYS A 74 6.39 -18.70 5.02
N SER A 75 7.08 -19.84 4.86
CA SER A 75 8.15 -20.00 3.88
C SER A 75 7.66 -19.87 2.42
N LYS A 76 6.35 -20.03 2.21
CA LYS A 76 5.69 -19.93 0.89
C LYS A 76 4.93 -18.61 0.70
N LEU A 77 4.85 -17.76 1.73
CA LEU A 77 4.06 -16.54 1.70
C LEU A 77 4.88 -15.32 1.26
N ILE A 78 4.37 -14.61 0.27
CA ILE A 78 4.90 -13.33 -0.18
C ILE A 78 3.75 -12.30 -0.17
N LEU A 79 3.86 -11.26 0.66
CA LEU A 79 2.92 -10.15 0.65
C LEU A 79 3.42 -9.02 -0.25
N LEU A 80 2.53 -8.47 -1.09
CA LEU A 80 2.85 -7.34 -1.95
C LEU A 80 1.97 -6.13 -1.64
N GLY A 81 2.58 -4.94 -1.65
CA GLY A 81 1.91 -3.66 -1.52
C GLY A 81 1.71 -3.20 -0.08
N LYS A 82 1.33 -4.08 0.83
CA LYS A 82 1.26 -3.78 2.26
C LYS A 82 1.41 -5.03 3.12
N VAL A 83 1.79 -4.82 4.38
CA VAL A 83 1.74 -5.82 5.43
C VAL A 83 0.53 -5.54 6.30
N ILE A 84 -0.27 -6.57 6.61
CA ILE A 84 -1.43 -6.44 7.49
C ILE A 84 -1.02 -6.75 8.93
N PRO A 85 -1.38 -5.91 9.90
CA PRO A 85 -1.19 -6.20 11.32
C PRO A 85 -1.84 -7.54 11.69
N GLY A 86 -1.14 -8.37 12.48
CA GLY A 86 -1.61 -9.69 12.90
C GLY A 86 -1.21 -10.86 12.01
N VAL A 87 -0.61 -10.62 10.84
CA VAL A 87 0.12 -11.66 10.12
C VAL A 87 1.46 -11.88 10.82
N THR A 88 1.70 -13.10 11.29
CA THR A 88 2.86 -13.46 12.12
C THR A 88 3.72 -14.52 11.44
N GLY A 89 4.97 -14.66 11.91
CA GLY A 89 5.95 -15.62 11.38
C GLY A 89 6.91 -15.00 10.38
N ASP A 90 7.86 -15.80 9.90
CA ASP A 90 8.91 -15.37 8.97
C ASP A 90 8.44 -15.54 7.52
N PHE A 91 7.94 -14.48 6.92
CA PHE A 91 7.43 -14.43 5.56
C PHE A 91 8.09 -13.29 4.76
N SER A 92 8.06 -13.41 3.43
CA SER A 92 8.57 -12.36 2.56
C SER A 92 7.53 -11.27 2.32
N ALA A 93 7.96 -9.99 2.31
CA ALA A 93 7.08 -8.88 1.96
C ALA A 93 7.81 -7.84 1.10
N VAL A 94 7.10 -7.32 0.10
CA VAL A 94 7.51 -6.17 -0.70
C VAL A 94 6.39 -5.14 -0.59
N TYR A 95 6.66 -4.02 0.05
CA TYR A 95 5.65 -2.98 0.29
C TYR A 95 6.23 -1.59 0.12
N GLU A 96 5.34 -0.65 -0.18
CA GLU A 96 5.67 0.77 -0.30
C GLU A 96 5.71 1.39 1.10
N ASN A 97 6.80 2.08 1.43
CA ASN A 97 6.93 2.79 2.70
C ASN A 97 6.53 4.26 2.52
N PHE A 98 5.24 4.49 2.35
CA PHE A 98 4.69 5.82 2.04
C PHE A 98 5.15 6.90 3.04
N GLU A 99 5.27 6.57 4.32
CA GLU A 99 5.73 7.53 5.33
C GLU A 99 7.15 8.01 5.04
N LYS A 100 8.10 7.08 4.80
CA LYS A 100 9.48 7.42 4.47
C LYS A 100 9.60 8.06 3.10
N ASP A 101 8.83 7.57 2.13
CA ASP A 101 8.92 8.03 0.74
C ASP A 101 8.45 9.48 0.62
N ILE A 102 7.32 9.84 1.24
CA ILE A 102 6.83 11.22 1.26
C ILE A 102 7.77 12.13 2.04
N HIS A 103 8.22 11.73 3.22
CA HIS A 103 9.20 12.49 3.98
C HIS A 103 10.48 12.74 3.15
N GLY A 104 11.03 11.70 2.54
CA GLY A 104 12.25 11.77 1.71
C GLY A 104 12.07 12.65 0.47
N ALA A 105 10.93 12.55 -0.22
CA ALA A 105 10.62 13.39 -1.38
C ALA A 105 10.54 14.87 -1.00
N LEU A 106 9.92 15.20 0.14
CA LEU A 106 9.85 16.56 0.65
C LEU A 106 11.22 17.09 1.10
N VAL A 107 12.08 16.25 1.66
CA VAL A 107 13.48 16.61 1.98
C VAL A 107 14.23 16.97 0.71
N GLN A 108 14.10 16.22 -0.38
CA GLN A 108 14.70 16.55 -1.67
C GLN A 108 14.19 17.89 -2.23
N ALA A 109 12.93 18.23 -1.96
CA ALA A 109 12.32 19.50 -2.36
C ALA A 109 12.61 20.66 -1.40
N LEU A 110 13.29 20.43 -0.28
CA LEU A 110 13.45 21.39 0.82
C LEU A 110 13.95 22.78 0.37
N ASN A 111 14.91 22.83 -0.55
CA ASN A 111 15.45 24.11 -1.06
C ASN A 111 14.38 24.95 -1.77
N LYS A 112 13.37 24.30 -2.38
CA LYS A 112 12.23 24.97 -3.03
C LYS A 112 11.19 25.37 -1.99
N LEU A 113 11.05 24.60 -0.91
CA LEU A 113 10.02 24.79 0.12
C LEU A 113 10.40 25.84 1.14
N LYS A 114 11.69 26.08 1.42
CA LYS A 114 12.20 27.05 2.43
C LYS A 114 11.69 28.48 2.27
N LYS A 115 11.22 28.86 1.08
CA LYS A 115 10.65 30.19 0.85
C LYS A 115 9.22 30.35 1.36
N TYR A 116 8.57 29.26 1.76
CA TYR A 116 7.22 29.24 2.31
C TYR A 116 7.26 29.00 3.82
N LYS A 117 6.28 29.55 4.54
CA LYS A 117 6.12 29.34 5.99
C LYS A 117 5.15 28.21 6.31
N THR A 118 4.16 28.03 5.42
CA THR A 118 3.10 27.04 5.58
C THR A 118 3.06 26.14 4.37
N ILE A 119 2.88 24.85 4.60
CA ILE A 119 2.69 23.85 3.54
C ILE A 119 1.32 23.20 3.74
N LYS A 120 0.54 23.10 2.66
CA LYS A 120 -0.77 22.45 2.67
C LYS A 120 -0.70 21.10 1.95
N LEU A 121 -1.18 20.07 2.61
CA LEU A 121 -1.42 18.76 1.99
C LEU A 121 -2.90 18.63 1.66
N ILE A 122 -3.21 18.46 0.36
CA ILE A 122 -4.56 18.12 -0.09
C ILE A 122 -4.69 16.61 -0.01
N PHE A 123 -5.50 16.14 0.95
CA PHE A 123 -5.74 14.73 1.18
C PHE A 123 -7.26 14.51 1.31
N PRO A 124 -7.92 13.98 0.25
CA PRO A 124 -9.37 13.83 0.24
C PRO A 124 -9.88 12.95 1.38
N GLU A 125 -11.01 13.32 1.98
CA GLU A 125 -11.74 12.43 2.91
C GLU A 125 -12.16 11.14 2.19
N ASN A 126 -12.16 10.04 2.90
CA ASN A 126 -12.46 8.71 2.36
C ASN A 126 -11.55 8.31 1.17
N SER A 127 -10.33 8.81 1.18
CA SER A 127 -9.37 8.52 0.13
C SER A 127 -8.91 7.07 0.20
N TYR A 128 -8.69 6.49 -0.97
CA TYR A 128 -8.05 5.18 -1.11
C TYR A 128 -6.55 5.21 -0.74
N TYR A 129 -5.98 6.40 -0.61
CA TYR A 129 -4.56 6.57 -0.33
C TYR A 129 -4.23 6.24 1.13
N PRO A 130 -3.08 5.62 1.40
CA PRO A 130 -2.67 5.27 2.75
C PRO A 130 -2.48 6.50 3.65
N GLU A 131 -2.93 6.41 4.90
CA GLU A 131 -2.74 7.47 5.90
C GLU A 131 -1.26 7.72 6.23
N GLU A 132 -0.39 6.77 5.92
CA GLU A 132 1.07 6.88 6.04
C GLU A 132 1.62 8.07 5.25
N ILE A 133 0.95 8.47 4.15
CA ILE A 133 1.29 9.70 3.39
C ILE A 133 1.16 10.93 4.29
N VAL A 134 0.06 11.01 5.05
CA VAL A 134 -0.17 12.12 6.00
C VAL A 134 0.86 12.09 7.11
N LYS A 135 1.20 10.92 7.65
CA LYS A 135 2.22 10.78 8.69
C LYS A 135 3.59 11.26 8.20
N GLY A 136 4.00 10.85 6.99
CA GLY A 136 5.26 11.28 6.38
C GLY A 136 5.32 12.79 6.14
N PHE A 137 4.22 13.39 5.69
CA PHE A 137 4.08 14.83 5.52
C PHE A 137 4.21 15.58 6.86
N ILE A 138 3.48 15.16 7.90
CA ILE A 138 3.52 15.79 9.23
C ILE A 138 4.92 15.64 9.84
N SER A 139 5.52 14.45 9.72
CA SER A 139 6.89 14.19 10.19
C SER A 139 7.90 15.15 9.56
N PHE A 140 7.81 15.36 8.24
CA PHE A 140 8.65 16.34 7.54
C PHE A 140 8.41 17.77 8.06
N CYS A 141 7.16 18.21 8.15
CA CYS A 141 6.85 19.57 8.59
C CYS A 141 7.36 19.83 10.00
N LYS A 142 7.23 18.88 10.92
CA LYS A 142 7.78 18.98 12.27
C LYS A 142 9.31 19.05 12.29
N ALA A 143 9.98 18.20 11.51
CA ALA A 143 11.44 18.13 11.44
C ALA A 143 12.08 19.42 10.91
N PHE A 144 11.40 20.12 10.00
CA PHE A 144 11.91 21.34 9.36
C PHE A 144 11.18 22.63 9.78
N ALA A 145 10.39 22.57 10.85
CA ALA A 145 9.67 23.69 11.45
C ALA A 145 8.74 24.45 10.48
N PHE A 146 8.08 23.73 9.58
CA PHE A 146 7.02 24.30 8.75
C PHE A 146 5.68 24.26 9.50
N ASN A 147 4.90 25.34 9.36
CA ASN A 147 3.47 25.26 9.63
C ASN A 147 2.80 24.38 8.56
N TYR A 148 1.77 23.62 8.94
CA TYR A 148 1.08 22.77 7.98
C TYR A 148 -0.44 22.76 8.18
N LYS A 149 -1.14 22.52 7.10
CA LYS A 149 -2.60 22.30 7.10
C LYS A 149 -2.92 21.04 6.28
N LEU A 150 -3.87 20.24 6.75
CA LEU A 150 -4.52 19.19 5.96
C LEU A 150 -5.79 19.78 5.36
N VAL A 151 -5.98 19.57 4.06
CA VAL A 151 -7.09 20.11 3.28
C VAL A 151 -7.75 18.94 2.54
N HIS A 152 -9.06 18.85 2.63
CA HIS A 152 -9.80 17.75 1.99
C HIS A 152 -10.30 18.11 0.58
N ASP A 153 -10.48 19.41 0.30
CA ASP A 153 -10.91 19.89 -1.02
C ASP A 153 -10.26 21.24 -1.36
N ILE A 154 -9.49 21.27 -2.45
CA ILE A 154 -8.80 22.49 -2.92
C ILE A 154 -9.77 23.63 -3.28
N LYS A 155 -10.99 23.31 -3.74
CA LYS A 155 -11.98 24.31 -4.15
C LYS A 155 -12.48 25.18 -3.00
N ARG A 156 -12.32 24.70 -1.77
CA ARG A 156 -12.75 25.40 -0.53
C ARG A 156 -11.62 26.18 0.14
N GLU A 157 -10.39 26.03 -0.34
CA GLU A 157 -9.21 26.66 0.25
C GLU A 157 -8.82 27.95 -0.49
N LYS A 158 -8.62 29.02 0.28
CA LYS A 158 -7.96 30.21 -0.24
C LYS A 158 -6.45 30.09 0.01
N LEU A 159 -5.68 30.24 -1.05
CA LEU A 159 -4.22 30.29 -0.94
C LEU A 159 -3.81 31.70 -0.51
N GLU A 160 -3.01 31.79 0.54
CA GLU A 160 -2.46 33.04 1.05
C GLU A 160 -1.01 33.23 0.57
N LYS A 161 -0.56 34.49 0.52
CA LYS A 161 0.84 34.77 0.13
C LYS A 161 1.79 34.18 1.16
N GLY A 162 2.67 33.27 0.72
CA GLY A 162 3.64 32.57 1.58
C GLY A 162 3.25 31.15 1.97
N GLU A 163 2.15 30.65 1.42
CA GLU A 163 1.74 29.23 1.49
C GLU A 163 2.14 28.44 0.24
#